data_a563d6cdf5b541d22214dd6339b7d2ed
#
_entry.id   a563d6cdf5b541d22214dd6339b7d2ed
#
_cell.length_a   1.000
_cell.length_b   1.000
_cell.length_c   1.000
_cell.angle_alpha   90.00
_cell.angle_beta   90.00
_cell.angle_gamma   90.00
#
_symmetry.space_group_name_H-M   'P 1'
#
loop_
_entity.id
_entity.type
_entity.pdbx_description
1 polymer ?
#
loop_
_entity_poly.entity_id
_entity_poly.type
_entity_poly.pdbx_seq_one_letter_code
_entity_poly.pdbx_strand_id
1 'polypeptide(L)'
;MTDYLNEYCMHSHTCGQLRRSDVDAEVTLTGWVWHNRDHGGLIFVDLRDREGYTQVVVDPDCVSEEDFHVAEHLGREYALEVTGKVRARLDEAVNPNMATGEIEVLASSVKVLNTSVTPPFSIEDGIETDETTRMKWRYLDLRRPEMYANLKLRHVVAQAMRSALNKRGFLEVETPILANSTPEGARDYIVPSRPNPGKFYALPQSPQQFKQMLMVGGIERYYQIARCFRDEDLRADRQPEFTQVDIEMSFVKENDVIDMMEGVFQEVLEAAGVEHEFPLERMPWKEAMDRFGCDRPDIRFGMELVELTEIVRGCGFGVFSKAVEAGNIVKAINCKGAGDWSRGEIEKLGNIASENGAKGMAWIAYTTDGKEKSPIIKFLGEEVHAKIKEAMNVEAGDLVLFAADTFDIANAVLSALRLHMADALDIPRPGHKLLWVVDFPMFKFDEETNKYAAEHHPFTMIPEADWDKIETDPLACGSYSYDIVMDGFEAGGGSIRIHNAELQKRVLARCGVDEEDMEVKFGHLIHALELGAPPHGGIAIGLDRLVMLLAGKQSIRDVIAFPKTSSASDPMTGAPNAVTAKQLKEVALRTL
;
A
#
# COMPACT_ATOMS: atom_id res chain seq x y z
N MET A 1 -22.85 -10.21 16.26
CA MET A 1 -22.53 -10.43 14.83
C MET A 1 -22.48 -11.92 14.45
N THR A 2 -22.53 -12.83 15.42
CA THR A 2 -22.45 -14.29 15.23
C THR A 2 -23.76 -14.97 14.82
N ASP A 3 -24.91 -14.40 15.13
CA ASP A 3 -26.23 -15.04 14.90
C ASP A 3 -26.58 -15.19 13.41
N TYR A 4 -26.10 -14.30 12.55
CA TYR A 4 -26.35 -14.37 11.11
C TYR A 4 -25.46 -15.35 10.34
N LEU A 5 -24.34 -15.81 10.92
CA LEU A 5 -23.41 -16.72 10.22
C LEU A 5 -24.03 -18.10 9.96
N ASN A 6 -25.02 -18.48 10.77
CA ASN A 6 -25.68 -19.77 10.72
C ASN A 6 -27.05 -19.70 10.01
N GLU A 7 -27.53 -18.50 9.66
CA GLU A 7 -28.74 -18.36 8.85
C GLU A 7 -28.47 -18.77 7.39
N TYR A 8 -29.41 -19.49 6.79
CA TYR A 8 -29.33 -19.94 5.38
C TYR A 8 -28.13 -20.85 5.07
N CYS A 9 -27.58 -21.56 6.08
CA CYS A 9 -26.44 -22.47 5.97
C CYS A 9 -26.84 -23.91 6.27
N MET A 10 -25.99 -24.87 5.84
CA MET A 10 -26.15 -26.29 6.17
C MET A 10 -25.73 -26.60 7.62
N HIS A 11 -24.92 -25.75 8.23
CA HIS A 11 -24.42 -25.92 9.61
C HIS A 11 -25.24 -25.12 10.62
N SER A 12 -25.28 -25.59 11.86
CA SER A 12 -25.87 -24.87 13.01
C SER A 12 -24.88 -23.93 13.70
N HIS A 13 -23.56 -24.26 13.61
CA HIS A 13 -22.47 -23.51 14.21
C HIS A 13 -21.24 -23.52 13.28
N THR A 14 -20.41 -22.48 13.36
CA THR A 14 -19.10 -22.49 12.69
C THR A 14 -18.10 -23.34 13.49
N CYS A 15 -17.05 -23.83 12.81
CA CYS A 15 -16.01 -24.64 13.46
C CYS A 15 -15.19 -23.87 14.50
N GLY A 16 -15.21 -22.54 14.48
CA GLY A 16 -14.52 -21.70 15.48
C GLY A 16 -15.41 -21.21 16.62
N GLN A 17 -16.73 -21.46 16.59
CA GLN A 17 -17.70 -20.81 17.46
C GLN A 17 -17.90 -21.53 18.79
N LEU A 18 -17.78 -22.87 18.83
CA LEU A 18 -18.14 -23.70 19.98
C LEU A 18 -17.26 -23.44 21.21
N ARG A 19 -17.90 -23.44 22.39
CA ARG A 19 -17.25 -23.21 23.68
C ARG A 19 -17.75 -24.23 24.72
N ARG A 20 -17.20 -24.17 25.91
CA ARG A 20 -17.62 -25.03 27.05
C ARG A 20 -19.10 -24.84 27.44
N SER A 21 -19.68 -23.68 27.14
CA SER A 21 -21.11 -23.40 27.33
C SER A 21 -22.04 -24.24 26.45
N ASP A 22 -21.50 -24.76 25.33
CA ASP A 22 -22.26 -25.51 24.32
C ASP A 22 -22.22 -27.03 24.57
N VAL A 23 -21.60 -27.45 25.67
CA VAL A 23 -21.57 -28.88 26.07
C VAL A 23 -23.01 -29.40 26.18
N ASP A 24 -23.22 -30.62 25.68
CA ASP A 24 -24.47 -31.33 25.51
C ASP A 24 -25.38 -30.85 24.36
N ALA A 25 -25.02 -29.77 23.65
CA ALA A 25 -25.74 -29.35 22.44
C ALA A 25 -25.51 -30.35 21.28
N GLU A 26 -26.58 -30.60 20.51
CA GLU A 26 -26.45 -31.23 19.20
C GLU A 26 -26.13 -30.16 18.15
N VAL A 27 -25.08 -30.38 17.36
CA VAL A 27 -24.60 -29.42 16.36
C VAL A 27 -24.35 -30.10 15.02
N THR A 28 -24.53 -29.32 13.96
CA THR A 28 -24.06 -29.68 12.62
C THR A 28 -22.96 -28.71 12.23
N LEU A 29 -21.79 -29.22 11.88
CA LEU A 29 -20.63 -28.45 11.39
C LEU A 29 -20.40 -28.80 9.93
N THR A 30 -19.96 -27.81 9.16
CA THR A 30 -19.45 -27.99 7.79
C THR A 30 -18.08 -27.35 7.66
N GLY A 31 -17.17 -28.01 6.93
CA GLY A 31 -15.82 -27.50 6.79
C GLY A 31 -14.94 -28.42 5.97
N TRP A 32 -13.64 -28.17 6.02
CA TRP A 32 -12.61 -28.98 5.37
C TRP A 32 -11.80 -29.74 6.39
N VAL A 33 -11.46 -31.00 6.07
CA VAL A 33 -10.55 -31.82 6.86
C VAL A 33 -9.17 -31.18 6.86
N TRP A 34 -8.73 -30.66 8.00
CA TRP A 34 -7.38 -30.14 8.16
C TRP A 34 -6.40 -31.26 8.53
N HIS A 35 -6.71 -31.99 9.59
CA HIS A 35 -5.97 -33.17 9.99
C HIS A 35 -6.91 -34.33 10.25
N ASN A 36 -6.43 -35.55 9.98
CA ASN A 36 -7.11 -36.81 10.29
C ASN A 36 -6.10 -37.74 10.96
N ARG A 37 -6.48 -38.33 12.09
CA ARG A 37 -5.62 -39.19 12.91
C ARG A 37 -6.42 -40.34 13.45
N ASP A 38 -5.93 -41.58 13.24
CA ASP A 38 -6.41 -42.76 13.95
C ASP A 38 -5.62 -42.93 15.26
N HIS A 39 -6.32 -43.07 16.38
CA HIS A 39 -5.71 -43.26 17.67
C HIS A 39 -6.49 -44.32 18.47
N GLY A 40 -6.05 -45.56 18.39
CA GLY A 40 -6.63 -46.68 19.13
C GLY A 40 -8.04 -47.07 18.71
N GLY A 41 -8.40 -46.89 17.41
CA GLY A 41 -9.72 -47.20 16.86
C GLY A 41 -10.73 -46.07 16.96
N LEU A 42 -10.32 -44.90 17.43
CA LEU A 42 -11.08 -43.66 17.34
C LEU A 42 -10.45 -42.79 16.26
N ILE A 43 -11.27 -42.18 15.40
CA ILE A 43 -10.77 -41.23 14.38
C ILE A 43 -10.96 -39.82 14.90
N PHE A 44 -9.87 -39.04 14.92
CA PHE A 44 -9.86 -37.63 15.30
C PHE A 44 -9.71 -36.78 14.04
N VAL A 45 -10.68 -35.94 13.78
CA VAL A 45 -10.71 -35.02 12.62
C VAL A 45 -10.68 -33.59 13.11
N ASP A 46 -9.67 -32.83 12.72
CA ASP A 46 -9.71 -31.38 12.87
C ASP A 46 -10.48 -30.82 11.68
N LEU A 47 -11.73 -30.44 11.91
CA LEU A 47 -12.61 -29.85 10.89
C LEU A 47 -12.49 -28.33 10.96
N ARG A 48 -12.18 -27.69 9.81
CA ARG A 48 -11.87 -26.26 9.71
C ARG A 48 -12.83 -25.55 8.77
N ASP A 49 -13.27 -24.38 9.19
CA ASP A 49 -13.91 -23.38 8.34
C ASP A 49 -13.13 -22.05 8.39
N ARG A 50 -13.75 -20.95 7.93
CA ARG A 50 -13.13 -19.61 7.95
C ARG A 50 -13.01 -19.00 9.35
N GLU A 51 -13.81 -19.43 10.33
CA GLU A 51 -13.84 -18.86 11.69
C GLU A 51 -12.93 -19.65 12.67
N GLY A 52 -12.41 -20.80 12.23
CA GLY A 52 -11.52 -21.61 13.04
C GLY A 52 -11.66 -23.10 12.78
N TYR A 53 -11.31 -23.92 13.77
CA TYR A 53 -11.43 -25.38 13.68
C TYR A 53 -11.87 -26.00 14.99
N THR A 54 -12.53 -27.14 14.87
CA THR A 54 -13.00 -27.96 16.00
C THR A 54 -12.56 -29.41 15.81
N GLN A 55 -12.09 -30.04 16.87
CA GLN A 55 -11.85 -31.47 16.87
C GLN A 55 -13.18 -32.23 16.88
N VAL A 56 -13.34 -33.11 15.92
CA VAL A 56 -14.42 -34.09 15.83
C VAL A 56 -13.86 -35.44 16.19
N VAL A 57 -14.56 -36.18 17.03
CA VAL A 57 -14.25 -37.57 17.38
C VAL A 57 -15.28 -38.48 16.71
N VAL A 58 -14.83 -39.41 15.91
CA VAL A 58 -15.64 -40.45 15.30
C VAL A 58 -15.38 -41.75 16.02
N ASP A 59 -16.35 -42.18 16.79
CA ASP A 59 -16.31 -43.40 17.62
C ASP A 59 -17.19 -44.44 16.91
N PRO A 60 -16.65 -45.67 16.62
CA PRO A 60 -17.41 -46.72 15.94
C PRO A 60 -18.67 -47.14 16.70
N ASP A 61 -18.70 -46.94 18.02
CA ASP A 61 -19.89 -47.25 18.83
C ASP A 61 -20.99 -46.15 18.73
N CYS A 62 -20.67 -44.98 18.15
CA CYS A 62 -21.55 -43.82 18.10
C CYS A 62 -22.03 -43.47 16.67
N VAL A 63 -21.41 -44.01 15.63
CA VAL A 63 -21.74 -43.78 14.22
C VAL A 63 -22.12 -45.09 13.50
N SER A 64 -22.66 -45.01 12.29
CA SER A 64 -22.87 -46.20 11.46
C SER A 64 -21.54 -46.78 10.96
N GLU A 65 -21.52 -48.11 10.65
CA GLU A 65 -20.33 -48.76 10.04
C GLU A 65 -19.91 -48.04 8.73
N GLU A 66 -20.87 -47.49 7.99
CA GLU A 66 -20.63 -46.74 6.75
C GLU A 66 -19.94 -45.42 7.06
N ASP A 67 -20.44 -44.64 8.02
CA ASP A 67 -19.83 -43.35 8.43
C ASP A 67 -18.43 -43.56 9.04
N PHE A 68 -18.23 -44.65 9.82
CA PHE A 68 -16.91 -44.97 10.37
C PHE A 68 -15.93 -45.31 9.25
N HIS A 69 -16.34 -46.15 8.30
CA HIS A 69 -15.51 -46.48 7.13
C HIS A 69 -15.17 -45.25 6.30
N VAL A 70 -16.09 -44.31 6.14
CA VAL A 70 -15.82 -43.00 5.52
C VAL A 70 -14.76 -42.24 6.31
N ALA A 71 -14.86 -42.19 7.63
CA ALA A 71 -13.94 -41.46 8.50
C ALA A 71 -12.50 -42.02 8.44
N GLU A 72 -12.31 -43.35 8.34
CA GLU A 72 -11.00 -44.00 8.17
C GLU A 72 -10.28 -43.55 6.88
N HIS A 73 -11.03 -43.16 5.85
CA HIS A 73 -10.51 -42.87 4.50
C HIS A 73 -10.54 -41.38 4.16
N LEU A 74 -10.77 -40.50 5.13
CA LEU A 74 -10.79 -39.04 4.91
C LEU A 74 -9.42 -38.53 4.49
N GLY A 75 -9.38 -37.88 3.35
CA GLY A 75 -8.21 -37.13 2.88
C GLY A 75 -8.21 -35.69 3.38
N ARG A 76 -7.03 -35.06 3.39
CA ARG A 76 -6.90 -33.62 3.65
C ARG A 76 -7.74 -32.82 2.67
N GLU A 77 -8.35 -31.74 3.17
CA GLU A 77 -9.19 -30.81 2.39
C GLU A 77 -10.48 -31.42 1.80
N TYR A 78 -10.88 -32.63 2.23
CA TYR A 78 -12.24 -33.12 1.94
C TYR A 78 -13.25 -32.18 2.61
N ALA A 79 -14.30 -31.80 1.88
CA ALA A 79 -15.41 -31.02 2.43
C ALA A 79 -16.40 -31.97 3.13
N LEU A 80 -16.66 -31.73 4.41
CA LEU A 80 -17.53 -32.55 5.25
C LEU A 80 -18.71 -31.78 5.79
N GLU A 81 -19.78 -32.55 6.06
CA GLU A 81 -20.85 -32.23 7.02
C GLU A 81 -20.76 -33.25 8.16
N VAL A 82 -20.69 -32.76 9.38
CA VAL A 82 -20.63 -33.59 10.60
C VAL A 82 -21.74 -33.17 11.52
N THR A 83 -22.58 -34.13 11.92
CA THR A 83 -23.57 -33.92 12.98
C THR A 83 -23.09 -34.67 14.22
N GLY A 84 -23.23 -34.08 15.39
CA GLY A 84 -22.77 -34.69 16.63
C GLY A 84 -23.10 -33.88 17.88
N LYS A 85 -22.70 -34.43 19.01
CA LYS A 85 -22.91 -33.81 20.31
C LYS A 85 -21.62 -33.17 20.83
N VAL A 86 -21.71 -31.94 21.29
CA VAL A 86 -20.56 -31.25 21.92
C VAL A 86 -20.32 -31.88 23.29
N ARG A 87 -19.06 -32.26 23.56
CA ARG A 87 -18.62 -32.74 24.89
C ARG A 87 -17.38 -32.00 25.36
N ALA A 88 -17.21 -31.88 26.66
CA ALA A 88 -15.99 -31.37 27.26
C ALA A 88 -14.85 -32.35 27.04
N ARG A 89 -13.65 -31.87 26.71
CA ARG A 89 -12.44 -32.68 26.76
C ARG A 89 -12.05 -32.99 28.20
N LEU A 90 -11.34 -34.08 28.39
CA LEU A 90 -10.69 -34.35 29.66
C LEU A 90 -9.66 -33.26 29.95
N ASP A 91 -9.46 -32.91 31.22
CA ASP A 91 -8.56 -31.81 31.60
C ASP A 91 -7.14 -31.98 31.04
N GLU A 92 -6.66 -33.22 30.92
CA GLU A 92 -5.38 -33.56 30.33
C GLU A 92 -5.31 -33.40 28.79
N ALA A 93 -6.46 -33.37 28.14
CA ALA A 93 -6.60 -33.25 26.68
C ALA A 93 -7.00 -31.83 26.21
N VAL A 94 -7.17 -30.89 27.14
CA VAL A 94 -7.47 -29.49 26.80
C VAL A 94 -6.31 -28.88 26.03
N ASN A 95 -6.61 -28.30 24.88
CA ASN A 95 -5.61 -27.61 24.04
C ASN A 95 -5.73 -26.09 24.16
N PRO A 96 -4.83 -25.42 24.91
CA PRO A 96 -4.89 -23.97 25.11
C PRO A 96 -4.58 -23.16 23.84
N ASN A 97 -3.99 -23.78 22.80
CA ASN A 97 -3.65 -23.11 21.54
C ASN A 97 -4.81 -23.09 20.53
N MET A 98 -5.97 -23.60 20.91
CA MET A 98 -7.14 -23.62 20.04
C MET A 98 -8.35 -23.01 20.76
N ALA A 99 -9.09 -22.13 20.08
CA ALA A 99 -10.24 -21.42 20.68
C ALA A 99 -11.35 -22.36 21.17
N THR A 100 -11.47 -23.53 20.53
CA THR A 100 -12.41 -24.60 20.85
C THR A 100 -11.75 -25.72 21.68
N GLY A 101 -10.56 -25.49 22.22
CA GLY A 101 -9.70 -26.53 22.81
C GLY A 101 -10.21 -27.18 24.08
N GLU A 102 -11.23 -26.61 24.75
CA GLU A 102 -11.90 -27.20 25.92
C GLU A 102 -12.98 -28.22 25.55
N ILE A 103 -13.37 -28.26 24.27
CA ILE A 103 -14.46 -29.12 23.78
C ILE A 103 -14.03 -29.93 22.56
N GLU A 104 -14.82 -30.91 22.24
CA GLU A 104 -14.79 -31.68 21.01
C GLU A 104 -16.22 -32.08 20.62
N VAL A 105 -16.43 -32.45 19.36
CA VAL A 105 -17.73 -32.93 18.89
C VAL A 105 -17.66 -34.45 18.70
N LEU A 106 -18.45 -35.19 19.49
CA LEU A 106 -18.63 -36.61 19.26
C LEU A 106 -19.64 -36.80 18.11
N ALA A 107 -19.15 -37.28 16.98
CA ALA A 107 -19.96 -37.44 15.79
C ALA A 107 -21.05 -38.49 15.98
N SER A 108 -22.21 -38.23 15.45
CA SER A 108 -23.30 -39.19 15.23
C SER A 108 -23.51 -39.48 13.74
N SER A 109 -23.01 -38.59 12.86
CA SER A 109 -22.96 -38.81 11.40
C SER A 109 -21.81 -38.04 10.76
N VAL A 110 -21.20 -38.62 9.74
CA VAL A 110 -20.10 -38.04 8.95
C VAL A 110 -20.41 -38.21 7.47
N LYS A 111 -20.58 -37.10 6.77
CA LYS A 111 -20.90 -37.11 5.35
C LYS A 111 -19.88 -36.34 4.55
N VAL A 112 -19.29 -37.01 3.54
CA VAL A 112 -18.44 -36.35 2.55
C VAL A 112 -19.28 -35.55 1.55
N LEU A 113 -19.14 -34.24 1.55
CA LEU A 113 -19.78 -33.37 0.59
C LEU A 113 -19.03 -33.33 -0.75
N ASN A 114 -17.68 -33.34 -0.64
CA ASN A 114 -16.81 -33.42 -1.81
C ASN A 114 -15.42 -33.92 -1.40
N THR A 115 -14.77 -34.64 -2.29
CA THR A 115 -13.40 -35.12 -2.11
C THR A 115 -12.39 -34.11 -2.61
N SER A 116 -11.12 -34.25 -2.21
CA SER A 116 -10.00 -33.43 -2.69
C SER A 116 -8.86 -34.31 -3.14
N VAL A 117 -8.14 -33.88 -4.17
CA VAL A 117 -6.80 -34.39 -4.44
C VAL A 117 -5.81 -33.78 -3.46
N THR A 118 -4.61 -34.35 -3.34
CA THR A 118 -3.58 -33.79 -2.47
C THR A 118 -3.27 -32.34 -2.87
N PRO A 119 -3.43 -31.38 -1.95
CA PRO A 119 -3.10 -29.97 -2.22
C PRO A 119 -1.62 -29.79 -2.59
N PRO A 120 -1.28 -28.81 -3.43
CA PRO A 120 0.11 -28.53 -3.83
C PRO A 120 0.97 -27.97 -2.69
N PHE A 121 0.37 -27.50 -1.61
CA PHE A 121 1.02 -27.03 -0.39
C PHE A 121 0.09 -27.21 0.83
N SER A 122 0.66 -27.16 2.04
CA SER A 122 -0.12 -27.16 3.28
C SER A 122 -0.90 -25.87 3.45
N ILE A 123 -2.18 -25.98 3.86
CA ILE A 123 -3.04 -24.81 4.11
C ILE A 123 -2.87 -24.38 5.58
N GLU A 124 -1.70 -23.85 5.87
CA GLU A 124 -1.24 -23.42 7.19
C GLU A 124 -0.48 -22.09 7.05
N ASP A 125 -0.36 -21.33 8.13
CA ASP A 125 0.47 -20.13 8.11
C ASP A 125 1.96 -20.49 8.29
N GLY A 126 2.87 -19.59 7.86
CA GLY A 126 4.30 -19.81 7.96
C GLY A 126 4.89 -20.81 6.96
N ILE A 127 4.20 -21.13 5.87
CA ILE A 127 4.71 -22.04 4.82
C ILE A 127 5.80 -21.36 3.97
N GLU A 128 6.78 -22.17 3.55
CA GLU A 128 7.89 -21.72 2.67
C GLU A 128 7.56 -21.80 1.17
N THR A 129 6.30 -22.05 0.81
CA THR A 129 5.87 -22.16 -0.59
C THR A 129 6.03 -20.82 -1.31
N ASP A 130 6.65 -20.85 -2.48
CA ASP A 130 6.89 -19.66 -3.30
C ASP A 130 5.59 -18.93 -3.68
N GLU A 131 5.68 -17.61 -3.86
CA GLU A 131 4.52 -16.76 -4.14
C GLU A 131 3.80 -17.18 -5.44
N THR A 132 4.54 -17.56 -6.49
CA THR A 132 3.96 -17.94 -7.79
C THR A 132 3.08 -19.17 -7.66
N THR A 133 3.52 -20.17 -6.91
CA THR A 133 2.73 -21.37 -6.61
C THR A 133 1.47 -21.02 -5.80
N ARG A 134 1.60 -20.19 -4.76
CA ARG A 134 0.45 -19.71 -3.98
C ARG A 134 -0.54 -18.92 -4.85
N MET A 135 -0.06 -18.08 -5.76
CA MET A 135 -0.91 -17.33 -6.68
C MET A 135 -1.60 -18.23 -7.72
N LYS A 136 -0.92 -19.28 -8.20
CA LYS A 136 -1.54 -20.26 -9.12
C LYS A 136 -2.70 -21.01 -8.47
N TRP A 137 -2.59 -21.30 -7.18
CA TRP A 137 -3.60 -21.99 -6.39
C TRP A 137 -4.24 -21.05 -5.37
N ARG A 138 -4.47 -19.81 -5.77
CA ARG A 138 -4.88 -18.73 -4.86
C ARG A 138 -6.13 -19.03 -4.04
N TYR A 139 -7.09 -19.76 -4.59
CA TYR A 139 -8.28 -20.20 -3.88
C TYR A 139 -7.98 -21.17 -2.72
N LEU A 140 -6.85 -21.88 -2.73
CA LEU A 140 -6.37 -22.65 -1.59
C LEU A 140 -5.59 -21.77 -0.60
N ASP A 141 -4.75 -20.89 -1.10
CA ASP A 141 -4.00 -19.92 -0.27
C ASP A 141 -4.97 -19.04 0.56
N LEU A 142 -6.11 -18.65 0.00
CA LEU A 142 -7.16 -17.90 0.70
C LEU A 142 -7.84 -18.66 1.85
N ARG A 143 -7.66 -19.99 1.97
CA ARG A 143 -8.12 -20.77 3.13
C ARG A 143 -7.21 -20.63 4.34
N ARG A 144 -5.98 -20.11 4.16
CA ARG A 144 -5.06 -19.91 5.28
C ARG A 144 -5.60 -18.85 6.23
N PRO A 145 -5.50 -19.04 7.56
CA PRO A 145 -6.01 -18.09 8.55
C PRO A 145 -5.51 -16.66 8.34
N GLU A 146 -4.21 -16.48 8.04
CA GLU A 146 -3.59 -15.19 7.76
C GLU A 146 -4.23 -14.49 6.56
N MET A 147 -4.45 -15.21 5.46
CA MET A 147 -5.04 -14.64 4.25
C MET A 147 -6.50 -14.25 4.46
N TYR A 148 -7.25 -15.08 5.19
CA TYR A 148 -8.61 -14.75 5.58
C TYR A 148 -8.66 -13.50 6.49
N ALA A 149 -7.77 -13.41 7.48
CA ALA A 149 -7.68 -12.27 8.38
C ALA A 149 -7.40 -10.97 7.61
N ASN A 150 -6.51 -11.00 6.61
CA ASN A 150 -6.21 -9.85 5.75
C ASN A 150 -7.44 -9.38 4.96
N LEU A 151 -8.22 -10.30 4.37
CA LEU A 151 -9.44 -9.95 3.65
C LEU A 151 -10.55 -9.46 4.60
N LYS A 152 -10.63 -10.02 5.80
CA LYS A 152 -11.56 -9.57 6.85
C LYS A 152 -11.22 -8.16 7.31
N LEU A 153 -9.94 -7.85 7.53
CA LEU A 153 -9.48 -6.49 7.85
C LEU A 153 -9.83 -5.52 6.71
N ARG A 154 -9.57 -5.91 5.45
CA ARG A 154 -9.96 -5.11 4.28
C ARG A 154 -11.46 -4.77 4.28
N HIS A 155 -12.30 -5.76 4.58
CA HIS A 155 -13.75 -5.56 4.69
C HIS A 155 -14.08 -4.57 5.81
N VAL A 156 -13.49 -4.73 6.99
CA VAL A 156 -13.71 -3.83 8.15
C VAL A 156 -13.30 -2.41 7.81
N VAL A 157 -12.13 -2.20 7.24
CA VAL A 157 -11.63 -0.87 6.83
C VAL A 157 -12.55 -0.23 5.80
N ALA A 158 -12.96 -0.97 4.76
CA ALA A 158 -13.86 -0.45 3.72
C ALA A 158 -15.24 -0.07 4.29
N GLN A 159 -15.78 -0.85 5.23
CA GLN A 159 -17.06 -0.54 5.89
C GLN A 159 -16.94 0.65 6.83
N ALA A 160 -15.83 0.77 7.56
CA ALA A 160 -15.57 1.93 8.42
C ALA A 160 -15.46 3.22 7.59
N MET A 161 -14.75 3.20 6.45
CA MET A 161 -14.68 4.32 5.50
C MET A 161 -16.07 4.74 5.03
N ARG A 162 -16.89 3.80 4.55
CA ARG A 162 -18.28 4.08 4.15
C ARG A 162 -19.10 4.68 5.27
N SER A 163 -19.04 4.08 6.45
CA SER A 163 -19.81 4.55 7.62
C SER A 163 -19.40 5.97 8.02
N ALA A 164 -18.10 6.24 8.09
CA ALA A 164 -17.56 7.55 8.48
C ALA A 164 -17.92 8.65 7.46
N LEU A 165 -17.84 8.36 6.17
CA LEU A 165 -18.18 9.31 5.09
C LEU A 165 -19.69 9.55 5.04
N ASN A 166 -20.53 8.50 5.12
CA ASN A 166 -21.98 8.62 5.16
C ASN A 166 -22.47 9.49 6.32
N LYS A 167 -21.91 9.32 7.53
CA LYS A 167 -22.20 10.16 8.70
C LYS A 167 -21.91 11.65 8.46
N ARG A 168 -20.94 11.96 7.56
CA ARG A 168 -20.54 13.31 7.19
C ARG A 168 -21.28 13.85 5.96
N GLY A 169 -22.31 13.14 5.49
CA GLY A 169 -23.19 13.56 4.39
C GLY A 169 -22.61 13.36 2.99
N PHE A 170 -21.61 12.49 2.85
CA PHE A 170 -21.09 12.10 1.53
C PHE A 170 -22.03 11.09 0.86
N LEU A 171 -22.14 11.18 -0.46
CA LEU A 171 -22.85 10.23 -1.31
C LEU A 171 -21.86 9.33 -2.04
N GLU A 172 -22.09 8.01 -1.99
CA GLU A 172 -21.35 7.05 -2.82
C GLU A 172 -21.91 7.09 -4.24
N VAL A 173 -21.12 7.56 -5.21
CA VAL A 173 -21.53 7.69 -6.62
C VAL A 173 -20.53 6.99 -7.52
N GLU A 174 -21.03 6.05 -8.34
CA GLU A 174 -20.19 5.34 -9.32
C GLU A 174 -19.88 6.23 -10.54
N THR A 175 -18.68 6.09 -11.06
CA THR A 175 -18.21 6.76 -12.27
C THR A 175 -17.88 5.74 -13.35
N PRO A 176 -17.85 6.13 -14.65
CA PRO A 176 -17.56 5.19 -15.73
C PRO A 176 -16.17 4.55 -15.63
N ILE A 177 -16.10 3.24 -15.92
CA ILE A 177 -14.84 2.52 -16.14
C ILE A 177 -14.41 2.58 -17.61
N LEU A 178 -15.35 2.65 -18.56
CA LEU A 178 -15.06 2.90 -19.96
C LEU A 178 -15.05 4.41 -20.20
N ALA A 179 -13.87 5.02 -20.16
CA ALA A 179 -13.67 6.46 -20.24
C ALA A 179 -12.80 6.85 -21.44
N ASN A 180 -12.48 8.14 -21.58
CA ASN A 180 -11.43 8.60 -22.49
C ASN A 180 -10.05 8.47 -21.83
N SER A 181 -9.02 8.35 -22.67
CA SER A 181 -7.62 8.46 -22.24
C SER A 181 -7.36 9.81 -21.58
N THR A 182 -6.76 9.80 -20.40
CA THR A 182 -6.38 11.01 -19.65
C THR A 182 -4.92 10.90 -19.21
N PRO A 183 -4.09 11.92 -19.48
CA PRO A 183 -2.69 11.90 -19.08
C PRO A 183 -2.57 12.25 -17.59
N GLU A 184 -2.69 11.25 -16.72
CA GLU A 184 -2.57 11.39 -15.25
C GLU A 184 -1.24 10.82 -14.71
N GLY A 185 -0.24 10.63 -15.58
CA GLY A 185 1.11 10.20 -15.18
C GLY A 185 1.50 8.76 -15.53
N ALA A 186 0.54 7.82 -15.56
CA ALA A 186 0.78 6.45 -16.02
C ALA A 186 0.30 6.24 -17.46
N ARG A 187 0.66 5.09 -18.06
CA ARG A 187 0.05 4.66 -19.34
C ARG A 187 -1.34 4.08 -19.09
N ASP A 188 -2.24 4.30 -20.05
CA ASP A 188 -3.60 3.79 -20.00
C ASP A 188 -3.71 2.36 -20.56
N TYR A 189 -4.56 1.54 -19.95
CA TYR A 189 -5.10 0.36 -20.60
C TYR A 189 -6.20 0.75 -21.56
N ILE A 190 -6.11 0.38 -22.85
CA ILE A 190 -7.08 0.71 -23.88
C ILE A 190 -7.97 -0.47 -24.25
N VAL A 191 -9.26 -0.20 -24.48
CA VAL A 191 -10.26 -1.19 -24.83
C VAL A 191 -10.90 -0.79 -26.18
N PRO A 192 -10.82 -1.62 -27.23
CA PRO A 192 -11.36 -1.26 -28.54
C PRO A 192 -12.89 -1.22 -28.52
N SER A 193 -13.47 -0.24 -29.22
CA SER A 193 -14.92 -0.07 -29.35
C SER A 193 -15.43 -0.81 -30.60
N ARG A 194 -16.17 -1.90 -30.40
CA ARG A 194 -16.79 -2.64 -31.53
C ARG A 194 -17.79 -1.79 -32.34
N PRO A 195 -18.66 -0.96 -31.70
CA PRO A 195 -19.59 -0.12 -32.45
C PRO A 195 -18.94 1.05 -33.21
N ASN A 196 -17.72 1.44 -32.81
CA ASN A 196 -16.98 2.54 -33.40
C ASN A 196 -15.59 2.07 -33.83
N PRO A 197 -15.45 1.44 -35.00
CA PRO A 197 -14.16 0.90 -35.48
C PRO A 197 -13.07 1.99 -35.50
N GLY A 198 -11.87 1.63 -35.01
CA GLY A 198 -10.74 2.55 -34.88
C GLY A 198 -10.78 3.47 -33.67
N LYS A 199 -11.83 3.41 -32.84
CA LYS A 199 -11.90 4.14 -31.57
C LYS A 199 -11.76 3.21 -30.38
N PHE A 200 -11.20 3.75 -29.29
CA PHE A 200 -10.91 3.01 -28.06
C PHE A 200 -11.48 3.76 -26.85
N TYR A 201 -11.89 3.01 -25.86
CA TYR A 201 -12.01 3.48 -24.49
C TYR A 201 -10.67 3.31 -23.79
N ALA A 202 -10.44 4.06 -22.73
CA ALA A 202 -9.38 3.81 -21.76
C ALA A 202 -10.00 3.41 -20.42
N LEU A 203 -9.30 2.56 -19.68
CA LEU A 203 -9.63 2.26 -18.28
C LEU A 203 -9.09 3.41 -17.42
N PRO A 204 -9.86 3.97 -16.46
CA PRO A 204 -9.48 5.20 -15.75
C PRO A 204 -8.32 4.94 -14.78
N GLN A 205 -7.36 5.85 -14.76
CA GLN A 205 -6.27 5.86 -13.77
C GLN A 205 -6.78 6.29 -12.40
N SER A 206 -7.79 7.16 -12.39
CA SER A 206 -8.59 7.61 -11.25
C SER A 206 -9.90 8.22 -11.75
N PRO A 207 -10.93 8.43 -10.92
CA PRO A 207 -12.15 9.14 -11.32
C PRO A 207 -12.00 10.67 -11.28
N GLN A 208 -10.78 11.23 -11.38
CA GLN A 208 -10.47 12.63 -11.09
C GLN A 208 -11.36 13.64 -11.84
N GLN A 209 -11.49 13.51 -13.15
CA GLN A 209 -12.32 14.47 -13.91
C GLN A 209 -13.80 14.32 -13.59
N PHE A 210 -14.28 13.08 -13.41
CA PHE A 210 -15.69 12.83 -13.09
C PHE A 210 -16.09 13.40 -11.73
N LYS A 211 -15.24 13.23 -10.69
CA LYS A 211 -15.56 13.77 -9.37
C LYS A 211 -15.60 15.31 -9.36
N GLN A 212 -14.73 15.99 -10.12
CA GLN A 212 -14.79 17.44 -10.29
C GLN A 212 -16.08 17.86 -11.02
N MET A 213 -16.50 17.13 -12.06
CA MET A 213 -17.78 17.38 -12.72
C MET A 213 -18.99 17.12 -11.80
N LEU A 214 -18.91 16.17 -10.85
CA LEU A 214 -19.95 15.99 -9.83
C LEU A 214 -20.06 17.19 -8.89
N MET A 215 -18.94 17.86 -8.58
CA MET A 215 -18.97 19.12 -7.81
C MET A 215 -19.67 20.24 -8.58
N VAL A 216 -19.37 20.40 -9.87
CA VAL A 216 -20.10 21.32 -10.75
C VAL A 216 -21.57 20.93 -10.85
N GLY A 217 -21.87 19.65 -10.86
CA GLY A 217 -23.22 19.07 -10.85
C GLY A 217 -24.00 19.23 -9.53
N GLY A 218 -23.39 19.82 -8.49
CA GLY A 218 -24.07 20.12 -7.22
C GLY A 218 -24.19 18.94 -6.24
N ILE A 219 -23.37 17.91 -6.40
CA ILE A 219 -23.35 16.77 -5.44
C ILE A 219 -22.74 17.18 -4.11
N GLU A 220 -21.87 18.18 -4.09
CA GLU A 220 -21.19 18.79 -2.94
C GLU A 220 -20.26 17.87 -2.15
N ARG A 221 -20.65 16.62 -1.85
CA ARG A 221 -19.85 15.64 -1.11
C ARG A 221 -19.98 14.26 -1.73
N TYR A 222 -18.94 13.85 -2.41
CA TYR A 222 -18.84 12.61 -3.16
C TYR A 222 -17.78 11.71 -2.57
N TYR A 223 -18.03 10.38 -2.57
CA TYR A 223 -17.00 9.39 -2.50
C TYR A 223 -17.32 8.17 -3.37
N GLN A 224 -16.30 7.37 -3.65
CA GLN A 224 -16.43 6.09 -4.33
C GLN A 224 -15.30 5.16 -3.90
N ILE A 225 -15.60 3.87 -3.66
CA ILE A 225 -14.56 2.84 -3.61
C ILE A 225 -14.31 2.40 -5.05
N ALA A 226 -13.38 3.09 -5.71
CA ALA A 226 -13.16 3.02 -7.15
C ALA A 226 -12.09 2.00 -7.52
N ARG A 227 -12.31 1.26 -8.63
CA ARG A 227 -11.25 0.51 -9.31
C ARG A 227 -10.49 1.44 -10.23
N CYS A 228 -9.16 1.45 -10.08
CA CYS A 228 -8.22 2.26 -10.86
C CYS A 228 -7.26 1.34 -11.60
N PHE A 229 -6.76 1.81 -12.75
CA PHE A 229 -5.94 1.01 -13.67
C PHE A 229 -4.74 1.83 -14.13
N ARG A 230 -3.52 1.29 -14.00
CA ARG A 230 -2.29 1.95 -14.44
C ARG A 230 -1.34 0.93 -15.05
N ASP A 231 -0.92 1.15 -16.29
CA ASP A 231 0.10 0.34 -16.96
C ASP A 231 1.49 0.93 -16.67
N GLU A 232 2.03 0.53 -15.54
CA GLU A 232 3.32 0.98 -15.03
C GLU A 232 4.14 -0.19 -14.45
N ASP A 233 5.41 0.05 -14.14
CA ASP A 233 6.27 -0.95 -13.52
C ASP A 233 5.75 -1.35 -12.14
N LEU A 234 5.55 -2.66 -11.96
CA LEU A 234 4.98 -3.20 -10.73
C LEU A 234 6.04 -3.35 -9.64
N ARG A 235 5.65 -3.01 -8.42
CA ARG A 235 6.45 -3.15 -7.19
C ARG A 235 5.63 -3.89 -6.13
N ALA A 236 6.20 -4.06 -4.94
CA ALA A 236 5.48 -4.69 -3.83
C ALA A 236 4.19 -3.95 -3.45
N ASP A 237 4.17 -2.64 -3.61
CA ASP A 237 3.06 -1.73 -3.29
C ASP A 237 2.29 -1.21 -4.52
N ARG A 238 2.50 -1.81 -5.71
CA ARG A 238 1.84 -1.43 -6.97
C ARG A 238 1.25 -2.62 -7.70
N GLN A 239 0.03 -2.43 -8.21
CA GLN A 239 -0.69 -3.40 -9.05
C GLN A 239 -1.25 -2.67 -10.29
N PRO A 240 -1.41 -3.37 -11.44
CA PRO A 240 -1.97 -2.75 -12.65
C PRO A 240 -3.44 -2.37 -12.49
N GLU A 241 -4.12 -3.01 -11.58
CA GLU A 241 -5.47 -2.69 -11.12
C GLU A 241 -5.51 -2.66 -9.59
N PHE A 242 -6.00 -1.58 -9.01
CA PHE A 242 -6.02 -1.36 -7.56
C PHE A 242 -7.28 -0.62 -7.14
N THR A 243 -7.47 -0.44 -5.84
CA THR A 243 -8.67 0.19 -5.29
C THR A 243 -8.31 1.46 -4.54
N GLN A 244 -9.02 2.56 -4.83
CA GLN A 244 -8.96 3.80 -4.06
C GLN A 244 -10.29 4.05 -3.35
N VAL A 245 -10.24 4.65 -2.17
CA VAL A 245 -11.37 5.42 -1.64
C VAL A 245 -11.18 6.84 -2.13
N ASP A 246 -11.92 7.21 -3.15
CA ASP A 246 -11.83 8.50 -3.82
C ASP A 246 -12.90 9.44 -3.28
N ILE A 247 -12.51 10.68 -2.92
CA ILE A 247 -13.33 11.63 -2.16
C ILE A 247 -13.20 13.00 -2.78
N GLU A 248 -14.33 13.75 -2.88
CA GLU A 248 -14.33 15.15 -3.31
C GLU A 248 -15.43 15.92 -2.59
N MET A 249 -15.17 17.19 -2.25
CA MET A 249 -16.15 18.07 -1.59
C MET A 249 -16.04 19.50 -2.05
N SER A 250 -17.19 20.20 -2.11
CA SER A 250 -17.33 21.57 -2.58
C SER A 250 -17.31 22.58 -1.42
N PHE A 251 -16.99 23.84 -1.76
CA PHE A 251 -16.99 25.00 -0.85
C PHE A 251 -16.02 24.85 0.32
N VAL A 252 -14.83 24.31 0.05
CA VAL A 252 -13.81 23.97 1.05
C VAL A 252 -12.47 24.58 0.74
N LYS A 253 -11.66 24.68 1.81
CA LYS A 253 -10.23 24.97 1.80
C LYS A 253 -9.46 23.71 2.23
N GLU A 254 -8.16 23.74 2.11
CA GLU A 254 -7.26 22.65 2.47
C GLU A 254 -7.51 22.08 3.87
N ASN A 255 -7.57 22.96 4.88
CA ASN A 255 -7.82 22.53 6.28
C ASN A 255 -9.16 21.83 6.45
N ASP A 256 -10.20 22.21 5.72
CA ASP A 256 -11.52 21.57 5.82
C ASP A 256 -11.47 20.12 5.35
N VAL A 257 -10.67 19.82 4.31
CA VAL A 257 -10.48 18.45 3.81
C VAL A 257 -9.62 17.64 4.78
N ILE A 258 -8.50 18.21 5.26
CA ILE A 258 -7.61 17.55 6.21
C ILE A 258 -8.35 17.22 7.51
N ASP A 259 -9.03 18.17 8.13
CA ASP A 259 -9.74 17.99 9.42
C ASP A 259 -10.90 16.97 9.26
N MET A 260 -11.61 16.99 8.13
CA MET A 260 -12.65 16.00 7.80
C MET A 260 -12.04 14.60 7.71
N MET A 261 -10.90 14.46 7.02
CA MET A 261 -10.23 13.17 6.85
C MET A 261 -9.61 12.65 8.14
N GLU A 262 -9.10 13.50 9.01
CA GLU A 262 -8.63 13.06 10.34
C GLU A 262 -9.75 12.39 11.12
N GLY A 263 -10.96 12.97 11.10
CA GLY A 263 -12.12 12.33 11.72
C GLY A 263 -12.52 11.01 11.07
N VAL A 264 -12.33 10.84 9.76
CA VAL A 264 -12.53 9.55 9.06
C VAL A 264 -11.46 8.54 9.47
N PHE A 265 -10.18 8.94 9.46
CA PHE A 265 -9.08 8.06 9.85
C PHE A 265 -9.18 7.60 11.30
N GLN A 266 -9.62 8.46 12.21
CA GLN A 266 -9.86 8.08 13.61
C GLN A 266 -10.85 6.92 13.71
N GLU A 267 -12.01 7.00 13.04
CA GLU A 267 -13.02 5.92 13.03
C GLU A 267 -12.50 4.65 12.35
N VAL A 268 -11.69 4.78 11.30
CA VAL A 268 -11.11 3.64 10.56
C VAL A 268 -10.05 2.92 11.38
N LEU A 269 -9.14 3.65 12.01
CA LEU A 269 -8.10 3.07 12.86
C LEU A 269 -8.71 2.38 14.08
N GLU A 270 -9.71 3.01 14.73
CA GLU A 270 -10.46 2.39 15.82
C GLU A 270 -11.12 1.07 15.38
N ALA A 271 -11.77 1.05 14.21
CA ALA A 271 -12.39 -0.17 13.67
C ALA A 271 -11.36 -1.25 13.34
N ALA A 272 -10.15 -0.87 12.96
CA ALA A 272 -9.02 -1.77 12.71
C ALA A 272 -8.29 -2.21 14.00
N GLY A 273 -8.67 -1.67 15.17
CA GLY A 273 -8.03 -1.96 16.45
C GLY A 273 -6.68 -1.27 16.64
N VAL A 274 -6.44 -0.15 15.94
CA VAL A 274 -5.22 0.66 16.04
C VAL A 274 -5.51 1.95 16.77
N GLU A 275 -4.79 2.19 17.87
CA GLU A 275 -4.85 3.45 18.61
C GLU A 275 -3.88 4.46 17.99
N HIS A 276 -4.33 5.70 17.80
CA HIS A 276 -3.52 6.81 17.33
C HIS A 276 -4.02 8.14 17.89
N GLU A 277 -3.09 9.08 18.10
CA GLU A 277 -3.41 10.43 18.59
C GLU A 277 -3.73 11.37 17.43
N PHE A 278 -4.72 12.25 17.61
CA PHE A 278 -5.11 13.31 16.69
C PHE A 278 -5.15 14.65 17.42
N PRO A 279 -4.91 15.82 16.73
CA PRO A 279 -4.65 15.94 15.30
C PRO A 279 -3.27 15.42 14.90
N LEU A 280 -3.12 15.05 13.61
CA LEU A 280 -1.85 14.58 13.05
C LEU A 280 -0.86 15.75 12.86
N GLU A 281 0.45 15.44 12.94
CA GLU A 281 1.50 16.39 12.57
C GLU A 281 1.34 16.82 11.11
N ARG A 282 1.55 18.15 10.85
CA ARG A 282 1.60 18.71 9.49
C ARG A 282 3.01 19.17 9.21
N MET A 283 3.67 18.48 8.30
CA MET A 283 5.05 18.74 7.91
C MET A 283 5.07 19.36 6.52
N PRO A 284 5.63 20.57 6.33
CA PRO A 284 5.83 21.13 4.99
C PRO A 284 6.71 20.20 4.14
N TRP A 285 6.41 20.09 2.84
CA TRP A 285 7.18 19.27 1.89
C TRP A 285 8.68 19.58 1.96
N LYS A 286 9.04 20.87 2.04
CA LYS A 286 10.44 21.27 2.15
C LYS A 286 11.13 20.69 3.40
N GLU A 287 10.43 20.67 4.54
CA GLU A 287 10.94 20.08 5.78
C GLU A 287 11.09 18.54 5.64
N ALA A 288 10.12 17.86 5.03
CA ALA A 288 10.20 16.43 4.77
C ALA A 288 11.42 16.08 3.90
N MET A 289 11.64 16.84 2.82
CA MET A 289 12.80 16.69 1.96
C MET A 289 14.13 17.03 2.66
N ASP A 290 14.14 18.04 3.50
CA ASP A 290 15.36 18.44 4.21
C ASP A 290 15.77 17.42 5.28
N ARG A 291 14.80 16.91 6.07
CA ARG A 291 15.05 15.99 7.19
C ARG A 291 15.12 14.53 6.77
N PHE A 292 14.35 14.11 5.77
CA PHE A 292 14.19 12.69 5.43
C PHE A 292 14.54 12.34 3.98
N GLY A 293 14.72 13.36 3.13
CA GLY A 293 15.08 13.20 1.72
C GLY A 293 13.95 12.65 0.85
N CYS A 294 12.70 12.64 1.33
CA CYS A 294 11.51 12.20 0.59
C CYS A 294 10.25 12.88 1.15
N ASP A 295 9.21 12.90 0.33
CA ASP A 295 7.87 13.43 0.62
C ASP A 295 6.99 12.47 1.45
N ARG A 296 7.48 11.26 1.74
CA ARG A 296 6.80 10.21 2.52
C ARG A 296 7.71 9.66 3.62
N PRO A 297 8.05 10.47 4.62
CA PRO A 297 9.02 10.07 5.63
C PRO A 297 8.48 8.99 6.58
N ASP A 298 9.30 7.98 6.89
CA ASP A 298 9.08 7.12 8.03
C ASP A 298 9.62 7.81 9.29
N ILE A 299 8.74 8.37 10.10
CA ILE A 299 9.09 9.11 11.32
C ILE A 299 9.14 8.23 12.58
N ARG A 300 9.03 6.89 12.43
CA ARG A 300 9.12 5.95 13.57
C ARG A 300 10.52 5.81 14.14
N PHE A 301 11.51 6.29 13.44
CA PHE A 301 12.91 6.28 13.88
C PHE A 301 13.65 7.55 13.43
N GLY A 302 14.76 7.86 14.11
CA GLY A 302 15.62 9.00 13.82
C GLY A 302 16.45 8.85 12.54
N MET A 303 17.76 9.18 12.61
CA MET A 303 18.71 9.18 11.47
C MET A 303 18.30 10.19 10.39
N GLU A 304 17.97 11.42 10.83
CA GLU A 304 17.62 12.50 9.91
C GLU A 304 18.83 12.95 9.07
N LEU A 305 18.56 13.48 7.89
CA LEU A 305 19.54 14.07 7.01
C LEU A 305 20.00 15.41 7.60
N VAL A 306 21.29 15.69 7.50
CA VAL A 306 21.88 16.98 7.91
C VAL A 306 22.57 17.62 6.72
N GLU A 307 22.25 18.87 6.43
CA GLU A 307 22.90 19.63 5.39
C GLU A 307 24.26 20.16 5.86
N LEU A 308 25.30 19.89 5.08
CA LEU A 308 26.69 20.22 5.38
C LEU A 308 27.32 21.15 4.33
N THR A 309 26.56 21.63 3.36
CA THR A 309 27.03 22.40 2.20
C THR A 309 27.94 23.56 2.59
N GLU A 310 27.53 24.39 3.57
CA GLU A 310 28.33 25.51 4.04
C GLU A 310 29.54 25.07 4.87
N ILE A 311 29.43 23.96 5.60
CA ILE A 311 30.53 23.44 6.44
C ILE A 311 31.69 22.96 5.55
N VAL A 312 31.36 22.32 4.42
CA VAL A 312 32.36 21.72 3.51
C VAL A 312 32.81 22.69 2.41
N ARG A 313 32.26 23.89 2.35
CA ARG A 313 32.63 24.93 1.39
C ARG A 313 34.12 25.21 1.42
N GLY A 314 34.81 25.03 0.31
CA GLY A 314 36.26 25.28 0.19
C GLY A 314 37.15 24.22 0.85
N CYS A 315 36.62 23.08 1.31
CA CYS A 315 37.47 21.99 1.79
C CYS A 315 38.34 21.40 0.68
N GLY A 316 39.41 20.68 1.04
CA GLY A 316 40.33 20.08 0.09
C GLY A 316 39.80 18.81 -0.63
N PHE A 317 38.59 18.32 -0.26
CA PHE A 317 37.98 17.17 -0.95
C PHE A 317 37.25 17.63 -2.21
N GLY A 318 37.89 17.42 -3.38
CA GLY A 318 37.42 17.97 -4.64
C GLY A 318 36.02 17.58 -5.10
N VAL A 319 35.43 16.48 -4.59
CA VAL A 319 34.03 16.11 -4.89
C VAL A 319 33.08 17.12 -4.21
N PHE A 320 33.29 17.40 -2.94
CA PHE A 320 32.45 18.35 -2.19
C PHE A 320 32.62 19.79 -2.71
N SER A 321 33.88 20.23 -2.91
CA SER A 321 34.13 21.57 -3.41
C SER A 321 33.50 21.82 -4.77
N LYS A 322 33.63 20.87 -5.71
CA LYS A 322 33.01 20.98 -7.04
C LYS A 322 31.48 20.94 -7.00
N ALA A 323 30.89 20.12 -6.12
CA ALA A 323 29.45 20.11 -5.95
C ALA A 323 28.94 21.47 -5.47
N VAL A 324 29.57 22.04 -4.44
CA VAL A 324 29.19 23.37 -3.90
C VAL A 324 29.43 24.49 -4.93
N GLU A 325 30.54 24.46 -5.66
CA GLU A 325 30.84 25.43 -6.73
C GLU A 325 29.80 25.37 -7.88
N ALA A 326 29.25 24.19 -8.15
CA ALA A 326 28.19 23.97 -9.16
C ALA A 326 26.77 24.37 -8.64
N GLY A 327 26.63 24.82 -7.40
CA GLY A 327 25.34 25.14 -6.79
C GLY A 327 24.60 23.93 -6.24
N ASN A 328 25.25 22.77 -6.20
CA ASN A 328 24.71 21.54 -5.62
C ASN A 328 24.87 21.54 -4.08
N ILE A 329 24.24 20.55 -3.44
CA ILE A 329 24.26 20.41 -1.98
C ILE A 329 25.13 19.23 -1.53
N VAL A 330 25.57 19.28 -0.27
CA VAL A 330 26.20 18.17 0.44
C VAL A 330 25.39 17.89 1.69
N LYS A 331 24.80 16.70 1.78
CA LYS A 331 24.09 16.21 2.95
C LYS A 331 24.70 14.92 3.49
N ALA A 332 24.38 14.56 4.72
CA ALA A 332 24.83 13.32 5.33
C ALA A 332 23.79 12.73 6.28
N ILE A 333 23.93 11.43 6.56
CA ILE A 333 23.23 10.73 7.65
C ILE A 333 24.25 10.12 8.61
N ASN A 334 23.91 10.05 9.91
CA ASN A 334 24.71 9.37 10.92
C ASN A 334 24.07 8.05 11.31
N CYS A 335 24.71 6.95 10.91
CA CYS A 335 24.28 5.57 11.19
C CYS A 335 24.93 5.11 12.51
N LYS A 336 24.26 5.33 13.63
CA LYS A 336 24.74 4.95 14.95
C LYS A 336 24.91 3.44 15.08
N GLY A 337 26.08 2.99 15.58
CA GLY A 337 26.40 1.58 15.74
C GLY A 337 26.98 0.88 14.51
N ALA A 338 27.14 1.56 13.36
CA ALA A 338 27.73 0.99 12.14
C ALA A 338 29.23 1.31 11.94
N GLY A 339 29.89 1.97 12.90
CA GLY A 339 31.29 2.43 12.78
C GLY A 339 32.33 1.32 12.69
N ASP A 340 32.02 0.14 13.17
CA ASP A 340 32.91 -1.04 13.10
C ASP A 340 32.70 -1.90 11.84
N TRP A 341 31.76 -1.54 10.97
CA TRP A 341 31.53 -2.24 9.70
C TRP A 341 32.83 -2.32 8.89
N SER A 342 33.03 -3.45 8.24
CA SER A 342 34.16 -3.63 7.32
C SER A 342 34.03 -2.71 6.11
N ARG A 343 35.17 -2.40 5.52
CA ARG A 343 35.20 -1.61 4.28
C ARG A 343 34.33 -2.23 3.16
N GLY A 344 34.31 -3.56 3.07
CA GLY A 344 33.51 -4.26 2.06
C GLY A 344 32.00 -4.15 2.29
N GLU A 345 31.53 -4.08 3.55
CA GLU A 345 30.12 -3.82 3.89
C GLU A 345 29.73 -2.40 3.52
N ILE A 346 30.58 -1.41 3.88
CA ILE A 346 30.32 0.01 3.55
C ILE A 346 30.34 0.24 2.03
N GLU A 347 31.26 -0.40 1.29
CA GLU A 347 31.33 -0.28 -0.18
C GLU A 347 30.08 -0.84 -0.88
N LYS A 348 29.39 -1.83 -0.30
CA LYS A 348 28.10 -2.32 -0.84
C LYS A 348 27.00 -1.27 -0.78
N LEU A 349 27.02 -0.35 0.19
CA LEU A 349 26.09 0.76 0.27
C LEU A 349 26.21 1.71 -0.93
N GLY A 350 27.41 1.74 -1.56
CA GLY A 350 27.64 2.46 -2.81
C GLY A 350 26.78 1.98 -3.99
N ASN A 351 26.34 0.72 -4.00
CA ASN A 351 25.41 0.21 -5.00
C ASN A 351 24.03 0.87 -4.85
N ILE A 352 23.53 0.95 -3.59
CA ILE A 352 22.27 1.62 -3.28
C ILE A 352 22.34 3.09 -3.70
N ALA A 353 23.45 3.77 -3.38
CA ALA A 353 23.65 5.15 -3.79
C ALA A 353 23.62 5.30 -5.32
N SER A 354 24.27 4.38 -6.04
CA SER A 354 24.33 4.37 -7.51
C SER A 354 22.96 4.10 -8.16
N GLU A 355 22.17 3.18 -7.60
CA GLU A 355 20.80 2.88 -8.04
C GLU A 355 19.87 4.08 -7.88
N ASN A 356 20.19 5.01 -6.96
CA ASN A 356 19.46 6.26 -6.74
C ASN A 356 20.14 7.49 -7.39
N GLY A 357 21.01 7.28 -8.38
CA GLY A 357 21.57 8.32 -9.25
C GLY A 357 22.91 8.88 -8.82
N ALA A 358 23.49 8.49 -7.67
CA ALA A 358 24.80 8.99 -7.26
C ALA A 358 25.94 8.44 -8.13
N LYS A 359 26.90 9.29 -8.44
CA LYS A 359 28.16 8.90 -9.10
C LYS A 359 29.18 8.28 -8.14
N GLY A 360 28.92 8.34 -6.84
CA GLY A 360 29.75 7.80 -5.77
C GLY A 360 29.23 8.21 -4.40
N MET A 361 29.71 7.53 -3.37
CA MET A 361 29.35 7.76 -1.98
C MET A 361 30.61 7.97 -1.15
N ALA A 362 30.64 9.03 -0.36
CA ALA A 362 31.69 9.27 0.63
C ALA A 362 31.22 8.80 2.02
N TRP A 363 32.18 8.42 2.87
CA TRP A 363 31.87 7.95 4.21
C TRP A 363 33.01 8.18 5.22
N ILE A 364 32.66 8.27 6.50
CA ILE A 364 33.59 8.29 7.63
C ILE A 364 33.08 7.33 8.69
N ALA A 365 33.86 6.34 9.07
CA ALA A 365 33.58 5.43 10.16
C ALA A 365 34.39 5.79 11.39
N TYR A 366 33.72 5.94 12.52
CA TYR A 366 34.27 6.21 13.84
C TYR A 366 34.14 4.94 14.69
N THR A 367 35.20 4.16 14.75
CA THR A 367 35.19 2.85 15.38
C THR A 367 35.04 2.94 16.91
N THR A 368 34.53 1.89 17.55
CA THR A 368 34.37 1.82 19.02
C THR A 368 35.69 1.93 19.77
N ASP A 369 36.84 1.57 19.15
CA ASP A 369 38.19 1.73 19.71
C ASP A 369 38.78 3.13 19.51
N GLY A 370 37.97 4.08 19.02
CA GLY A 370 38.34 5.50 18.85
C GLY A 370 39.15 5.80 17.57
N LYS A 371 39.27 4.88 16.63
CA LYS A 371 39.93 5.14 15.35
C LYS A 371 38.93 5.69 14.35
N GLU A 372 39.45 6.50 13.44
CA GLU A 372 38.70 7.07 12.32
C GLU A 372 39.17 6.42 11.01
N LYS A 373 38.25 5.83 10.26
CA LYS A 373 38.52 5.20 8.96
C LYS A 373 37.74 5.93 7.88
N SER A 374 38.42 6.40 6.86
CA SER A 374 37.76 7.07 5.73
C SER A 374 38.72 7.29 4.58
N PRO A 375 38.27 7.26 3.33
CA PRO A 375 39.07 7.70 2.20
C PRO A 375 39.18 9.21 2.09
N ILE A 376 38.35 10.01 2.79
CA ILE A 376 38.22 11.46 2.57
C ILE A 376 38.77 12.33 3.69
N ILE A 377 38.93 11.86 4.93
CA ILE A 377 39.37 12.66 6.10
C ILE A 377 40.62 13.49 5.80
N LYS A 378 41.63 12.88 5.16
CA LYS A 378 42.88 13.55 4.85
C LYS A 378 42.76 14.79 3.94
N PHE A 379 41.63 14.95 3.27
CA PHE A 379 41.33 16.08 2.39
C PHE A 379 40.41 17.13 3.03
N LEU A 380 39.74 16.83 4.14
CA LEU A 380 38.79 17.74 4.78
C LEU A 380 39.48 18.86 5.58
N GLY A 381 40.64 18.56 6.19
CA GLY A 381 41.28 19.40 7.17
C GLY A 381 40.63 19.32 8.58
N GLU A 382 41.39 19.60 9.62
CA GLU A 382 40.96 19.39 11.01
C GLU A 382 39.73 20.23 11.40
N GLU A 383 39.65 21.48 10.93
CA GLU A 383 38.54 22.38 11.25
C GLU A 383 37.20 21.90 10.62
N VAL A 384 37.21 21.58 9.34
CA VAL A 384 36.02 21.10 8.64
C VAL A 384 35.57 19.76 9.23
N HIS A 385 36.51 18.85 9.48
CA HIS A 385 36.21 17.56 10.09
C HIS A 385 35.60 17.70 11.48
N ALA A 386 36.12 18.62 12.32
CA ALA A 386 35.55 18.90 13.65
C ALA A 386 34.11 19.44 13.56
N LYS A 387 33.85 20.36 12.61
CA LYS A 387 32.49 20.91 12.38
C LYS A 387 31.52 19.81 11.87
N ILE A 388 31.96 18.88 11.02
CA ILE A 388 31.15 17.73 10.59
C ILE A 388 30.79 16.87 11.82
N LYS A 389 31.76 16.54 12.67
CA LYS A 389 31.51 15.74 13.89
C LYS A 389 30.47 16.38 14.79
N GLU A 390 30.57 17.69 14.97
CA GLU A 390 29.63 18.48 15.80
C GLU A 390 28.22 18.47 15.14
N ALA A 391 28.11 18.83 13.86
CA ALA A 391 26.85 18.92 13.15
C ALA A 391 26.12 17.56 13.07
N MET A 392 26.88 16.47 12.92
CA MET A 392 26.36 15.11 12.84
C MET A 392 26.17 14.45 14.22
N ASN A 393 26.52 15.13 15.33
CA ASN A 393 26.49 14.55 16.68
C ASN A 393 27.18 13.18 16.75
N VAL A 394 28.41 13.11 16.26
CA VAL A 394 29.17 11.86 16.08
C VAL A 394 29.71 11.35 17.43
N GLU A 395 29.52 10.05 17.65
CA GLU A 395 30.05 9.28 18.77
C GLU A 395 30.96 8.14 18.28
N ALA A 396 31.70 7.52 19.20
CA ALA A 396 32.44 6.29 18.87
C ALA A 396 31.47 5.16 18.54
N GLY A 397 31.70 4.46 17.44
CA GLY A 397 30.78 3.43 16.90
C GLY A 397 29.89 3.95 15.77
N ASP A 398 30.01 5.20 15.33
CA ASP A 398 29.15 5.80 14.31
C ASP A 398 29.74 5.67 12.89
N LEU A 399 28.86 5.59 11.89
CA LEU A 399 29.21 5.66 10.46
C LEU A 399 28.44 6.83 9.84
N VAL A 400 29.17 7.79 9.29
CA VAL A 400 28.60 8.93 8.56
C VAL A 400 28.68 8.65 7.05
N LEU A 401 27.53 8.71 6.37
CA LEU A 401 27.40 8.54 4.92
C LEU A 401 27.02 9.88 4.29
N PHE A 402 27.67 10.23 3.16
CA PHE A 402 27.51 11.52 2.50
C PHE A 402 27.01 11.35 1.07
N ALA A 403 26.13 12.27 0.66
CA ALA A 403 25.77 12.49 -0.74
C ALA A 403 26.10 13.94 -1.12
N ALA A 404 26.68 14.13 -2.32
CA ALA A 404 27.08 15.44 -2.85
C ALA A 404 26.66 15.51 -4.33
N ASP A 405 25.50 16.08 -4.60
CA ASP A 405 24.90 16.17 -5.93
C ASP A 405 23.77 17.23 -5.94
N THR A 406 22.93 17.25 -6.98
CA THR A 406 21.70 18.05 -7.00
C THR A 406 20.84 17.74 -5.79
N PHE A 407 19.91 18.66 -5.47
CA PHE A 407 18.98 18.50 -4.33
C PHE A 407 18.24 17.15 -4.41
N ASP A 408 17.70 16.80 -5.57
CA ASP A 408 16.90 15.59 -5.76
C ASP A 408 17.74 14.32 -5.61
N ILE A 409 18.90 14.24 -6.24
CA ILE A 409 19.79 13.07 -6.16
C ILE A 409 20.32 12.89 -4.74
N ALA A 410 20.80 13.95 -4.09
CA ALA A 410 21.33 13.85 -2.74
C ALA A 410 20.28 13.37 -1.74
N ASN A 411 19.06 13.88 -1.85
CA ASN A 411 17.93 13.47 -1.02
C ASN A 411 17.50 12.01 -1.31
N ALA A 412 17.34 11.63 -2.57
CA ALA A 412 16.95 10.26 -2.95
C ALA A 412 17.96 9.22 -2.44
N VAL A 413 19.25 9.50 -2.61
CA VAL A 413 20.35 8.64 -2.15
C VAL A 413 20.31 8.46 -0.64
N LEU A 414 20.23 9.55 0.11
CA LEU A 414 20.27 9.48 1.59
C LEU A 414 18.98 8.91 2.17
N SER A 415 17.83 9.16 1.55
CA SER A 415 16.57 8.53 1.94
C SER A 415 16.63 7.01 1.76
N ALA A 416 17.14 6.52 0.62
CA ALA A 416 17.30 5.09 0.37
C ALA A 416 18.30 4.45 1.35
N LEU A 417 19.45 5.10 1.58
CA LEU A 417 20.44 4.64 2.56
C LEU A 417 19.87 4.65 3.99
N ARG A 418 19.11 5.66 4.37
CA ARG A 418 18.46 5.78 5.68
C ARG A 418 17.55 4.58 5.96
N LEU A 419 16.69 4.21 5.03
CA LEU A 419 15.79 3.07 5.16
C LEU A 419 16.58 1.75 5.22
N HIS A 420 17.53 1.57 4.31
CA HIS A 420 18.39 0.39 4.30
C HIS A 420 19.19 0.21 5.60
N MET A 421 19.77 1.29 6.10
CA MET A 421 20.54 1.24 7.34
C MET A 421 19.65 0.97 8.56
N ALA A 422 18.41 1.46 8.56
CA ALA A 422 17.45 1.15 9.61
C ALA A 422 17.10 -0.35 9.64
N ASP A 423 16.98 -0.99 8.47
CA ASP A 423 16.76 -2.43 8.37
C ASP A 423 18.01 -3.22 8.76
N ALA A 424 19.19 -2.83 8.25
CA ALA A 424 20.45 -3.51 8.51
C ALA A 424 20.92 -3.44 9.98
N LEU A 425 20.47 -2.42 10.71
CA LEU A 425 20.75 -2.21 12.14
C LEU A 425 19.60 -2.66 13.05
N ASP A 426 18.56 -3.31 12.51
CA ASP A 426 17.36 -3.74 13.23
C ASP A 426 16.76 -2.61 14.10
N ILE A 427 16.71 -1.37 13.57
CA ILE A 427 16.18 -0.22 14.32
C ILE A 427 14.68 -0.44 14.57
N PRO A 428 14.23 -0.43 15.84
CA PRO A 428 12.83 -0.65 16.17
C PRO A 428 11.91 0.41 15.57
N ARG A 429 10.81 -0.01 14.98
CA ARG A 429 9.74 0.85 14.40
C ARG A 429 8.40 0.45 15.01
N PRO A 430 8.17 0.75 16.30
CA PRO A 430 6.97 0.30 17.00
C PRO A 430 5.73 1.06 16.55
N GLY A 431 4.64 0.32 16.41
CA GLY A 431 3.31 0.88 16.10
C GLY A 431 3.22 1.53 14.73
N HIS A 432 2.20 2.35 14.58
CA HIS A 432 1.97 3.14 13.36
C HIS A 432 2.20 4.63 13.64
N LYS A 433 2.75 5.35 12.67
CA LYS A 433 2.88 6.82 12.70
C LYS A 433 2.29 7.40 11.42
N LEU A 434 1.37 8.33 11.62
CA LEU A 434 0.72 9.07 10.54
C LEU A 434 1.11 10.56 10.64
N LEU A 435 1.26 11.20 9.48
CA LEU A 435 1.44 12.65 9.37
C LEU A 435 0.85 13.14 8.05
N TRP A 436 0.59 14.45 7.98
CA TRP A 436 0.34 15.12 6.73
C TRP A 436 1.63 15.74 6.21
N VAL A 437 1.93 15.56 4.93
CA VAL A 437 2.89 16.38 4.20
C VAL A 437 2.09 17.37 3.37
N VAL A 438 2.44 18.66 3.50
CA VAL A 438 1.70 19.79 2.94
C VAL A 438 2.64 20.75 2.21
N ASP A 439 2.10 21.80 1.56
CA ASP A 439 2.89 22.86 0.91
C ASP A 439 3.86 22.33 -0.16
N PHE A 440 3.37 21.41 -1.03
CA PHE A 440 4.15 20.91 -2.15
C PHE A 440 4.40 22.01 -3.20
N PRO A 441 5.53 21.95 -3.95
CA PRO A 441 5.66 22.74 -5.16
C PRO A 441 4.60 22.33 -6.19
N MET A 442 4.18 23.27 -7.04
CA MET A 442 3.22 22.98 -8.11
C MET A 442 3.87 22.24 -9.29
N PHE A 443 5.07 22.62 -9.65
CA PHE A 443 5.77 22.12 -10.82
C PHE A 443 7.13 21.54 -10.47
N LYS A 444 7.52 20.53 -11.24
CA LYS A 444 8.89 20.02 -11.35
C LYS A 444 9.36 20.12 -12.80
N PHE A 445 10.67 20.18 -12.99
CA PHE A 445 11.28 20.16 -14.32
C PHE A 445 11.78 18.75 -14.62
N ASP A 446 11.33 18.20 -15.74
CA ASP A 446 11.78 16.91 -16.23
C ASP A 446 12.91 17.14 -17.26
N GLU A 447 14.13 16.80 -16.88
CA GLU A 447 15.31 16.97 -17.70
C GLU A 447 15.30 16.06 -18.95
N GLU A 448 14.67 14.88 -18.90
CA GLU A 448 14.62 13.95 -20.02
C GLU A 448 13.72 14.48 -21.14
N THR A 449 12.57 15.00 -20.79
CA THR A 449 11.62 15.56 -21.75
C THR A 449 11.83 17.06 -21.99
N ASN A 450 12.66 17.73 -21.19
CA ASN A 450 12.90 19.18 -21.18
C ASN A 450 11.58 19.97 -21.04
N LYS A 451 10.68 19.51 -20.18
CA LYS A 451 9.36 20.11 -19.94
C LYS A 451 9.08 20.24 -18.44
N TYR A 452 8.15 21.13 -18.10
CA TYR A 452 7.57 21.14 -16.77
C TYR A 452 6.46 20.12 -16.67
N ALA A 453 6.36 19.46 -15.54
CA ALA A 453 5.26 18.59 -15.15
C ALA A 453 4.68 19.07 -13.81
N ALA A 454 3.42 18.80 -13.55
CA ALA A 454 2.87 19.02 -12.23
C ALA A 454 3.46 18.01 -11.24
N GLU A 455 3.73 18.44 -10.00
CA GLU A 455 4.25 17.52 -8.96
C GLU A 455 3.21 16.48 -8.57
N HIS A 456 2.00 16.91 -8.23
CA HIS A 456 0.85 16.04 -7.99
C HIS A 456 0.07 15.75 -9.26
N HIS A 457 -0.76 16.73 -9.67
CA HIS A 457 -1.53 16.68 -10.92
C HIS A 457 -1.90 18.09 -11.40
N PRO A 458 -2.18 18.29 -12.70
CA PRO A 458 -2.36 19.62 -13.28
C PRO A 458 -3.68 20.32 -12.90
N PHE A 459 -4.53 19.69 -12.09
CA PHE A 459 -5.78 20.28 -11.62
C PHE A 459 -5.64 20.93 -10.24
N THR A 460 -4.45 20.94 -9.67
CA THR A 460 -4.14 21.46 -8.32
C THR A 460 -4.13 22.98 -8.31
N MET A 461 -4.80 23.57 -7.31
CA MET A 461 -4.86 25.02 -7.12
C MET A 461 -3.51 25.57 -6.64
N ILE A 462 -3.15 26.70 -7.21
CA ILE A 462 -1.96 27.51 -6.91
C ILE A 462 -2.38 28.70 -6.03
N PRO A 463 -1.60 29.07 -4.98
CA PRO A 463 -1.83 30.30 -4.25
C PRO A 463 -1.92 31.51 -5.17
N GLU A 464 -2.88 32.41 -4.92
CA GLU A 464 -3.12 33.58 -5.79
C GLU A 464 -1.86 34.45 -5.96
N ALA A 465 -1.04 34.55 -4.91
CA ALA A 465 0.24 35.27 -4.94
C ALA A 465 1.27 34.68 -5.92
N ASP A 466 1.07 33.45 -6.39
CA ASP A 466 2.00 32.74 -7.26
C ASP A 466 1.51 32.64 -8.72
N TRP A 467 0.33 33.17 -9.03
CA TRP A 467 -0.22 33.05 -10.39
C TRP A 467 0.68 33.65 -11.48
N ASP A 468 1.37 34.75 -11.21
CA ASP A 468 2.31 35.38 -12.16
C ASP A 468 3.60 34.54 -12.31
N LYS A 469 3.90 33.66 -11.39
CA LYS A 469 5.09 32.77 -11.44
C LYS A 469 4.91 31.60 -12.40
N ILE A 470 3.69 31.24 -12.79
CA ILE A 470 3.40 30.13 -13.70
C ILE A 470 4.25 30.25 -14.98
N GLU A 471 4.38 31.44 -15.52
CA GLU A 471 5.15 31.71 -16.73
C GLU A 471 6.58 32.18 -16.43
N THR A 472 6.81 32.91 -15.34
CA THR A 472 8.09 33.59 -15.05
C THR A 472 9.06 32.74 -14.24
N ASP A 473 8.56 31.98 -13.26
CA ASP A 473 9.36 31.12 -12.37
C ASP A 473 8.52 29.94 -11.84
N PRO A 474 8.20 28.94 -12.69
CA PRO A 474 7.29 27.85 -12.33
C PRO A 474 7.74 27.04 -11.12
N LEU A 475 9.04 26.85 -10.94
CA LEU A 475 9.58 26.08 -9.80
C LEU A 475 9.39 26.76 -8.44
N ALA A 476 9.13 28.06 -8.44
CA ALA A 476 8.79 28.82 -7.23
C ALA A 476 7.27 28.89 -6.96
N CYS A 477 6.43 28.23 -7.77
CA CYS A 477 5.00 28.12 -7.51
C CYS A 477 4.75 27.07 -6.42
N GLY A 478 4.06 27.47 -5.36
CA GLY A 478 3.48 26.55 -4.39
C GLY A 478 2.17 25.94 -4.88
N SER A 479 1.65 24.96 -4.15
CA SER A 479 0.36 24.35 -4.41
C SER A 479 -0.39 24.03 -3.11
N TYR A 480 -1.71 23.91 -3.17
CA TYR A 480 -2.53 23.42 -2.08
C TYR A 480 -2.71 21.90 -2.18
N SER A 481 -1.57 21.17 -2.21
CA SER A 481 -1.53 19.72 -2.18
C SER A 481 -1.18 19.20 -0.80
N TYR A 482 -1.69 18.05 -0.47
CA TYR A 482 -1.46 17.38 0.80
C TYR A 482 -1.50 15.86 0.63
N ASP A 483 -0.56 15.18 1.27
CA ASP A 483 -0.50 13.73 1.35
C ASP A 483 -0.61 13.27 2.80
N ILE A 484 -1.40 12.21 3.04
CA ILE A 484 -1.33 11.48 4.29
C ILE A 484 -0.32 10.36 4.15
N VAL A 485 0.68 10.41 5.00
CA VAL A 485 1.77 9.42 5.06
C VAL A 485 1.58 8.55 6.28
N MET A 486 1.72 7.24 6.11
CA MET A 486 1.70 6.24 7.18
C MET A 486 2.91 5.33 7.04
N ASP A 487 3.75 5.26 8.08
CA ASP A 487 4.89 4.34 8.16
C ASP A 487 5.90 4.42 7.00
N GLY A 488 6.07 5.60 6.41
CA GLY A 488 6.96 5.80 5.25
C GLY A 488 6.32 5.53 3.90
N PHE A 489 5.00 5.34 3.86
CA PHE A 489 4.22 5.18 2.63
C PHE A 489 3.18 6.29 2.52
N GLU A 490 3.01 6.82 1.32
CA GLU A 490 1.87 7.65 0.95
C GLU A 490 0.61 6.78 1.00
N ALA A 491 -0.21 6.95 2.03
CA ALA A 491 -1.49 6.23 2.17
C ALA A 491 -2.59 6.87 1.32
N GLY A 492 -2.45 8.14 0.99
CA GLY A 492 -3.33 8.87 0.10
C GLY A 492 -2.84 10.28 -0.16
N GLY A 493 -3.27 10.85 -1.29
CA GLY A 493 -2.90 12.20 -1.70
C GLY A 493 -4.09 12.98 -2.25
N GLY A 494 -4.04 14.29 -2.09
CA GLY A 494 -5.09 15.18 -2.53
C GLY A 494 -4.67 16.64 -2.71
N SER A 495 -5.60 17.47 -3.11
CA SER A 495 -5.40 18.91 -3.22
C SER A 495 -6.71 19.68 -3.24
N ILE A 496 -6.63 20.98 -3.09
CA ILE A 496 -7.66 21.89 -3.58
C ILE A 496 -7.53 22.00 -5.09
N ARG A 497 -8.66 22.03 -5.82
CA ARG A 497 -8.67 22.00 -7.28
C ARG A 497 -8.80 23.39 -7.86
N ILE A 498 -8.23 23.58 -9.04
CA ILE A 498 -8.50 24.77 -9.85
C ILE A 498 -9.98 24.74 -10.25
N HIS A 499 -10.70 25.78 -9.90
CA HIS A 499 -12.10 25.97 -10.29
C HIS A 499 -12.30 27.14 -11.27
N ASN A 500 -11.22 27.80 -11.68
CA ASN A 500 -11.18 28.86 -12.69
C ASN A 500 -10.65 28.27 -14.00
N ALA A 501 -11.48 28.35 -15.07
CA ALA A 501 -11.15 27.76 -16.37
C ALA A 501 -9.88 28.37 -17.01
N GLU A 502 -9.70 29.70 -16.90
CA GLU A 502 -8.52 30.38 -17.49
C GLU A 502 -7.24 30.00 -16.77
N LEU A 503 -7.26 29.90 -15.44
CA LEU A 503 -6.12 29.39 -14.66
C LEU A 503 -5.81 27.95 -15.04
N GLN A 504 -6.84 27.10 -15.23
CA GLN A 504 -6.66 25.71 -15.63
C GLN A 504 -5.97 25.59 -17.00
N LYS A 505 -6.38 26.40 -17.96
CA LYS A 505 -5.74 26.45 -19.29
C LYS A 505 -4.26 26.83 -19.19
N ARG A 506 -3.92 27.84 -18.39
CA ARG A 506 -2.53 28.27 -18.17
C ARG A 506 -1.65 27.15 -17.56
N VAL A 507 -2.16 26.46 -16.55
CA VAL A 507 -1.45 25.34 -15.92
C VAL A 507 -1.23 24.18 -16.90
N LEU A 508 -2.26 23.79 -17.65
CA LEU A 508 -2.16 22.74 -18.67
C LEU A 508 -1.14 23.10 -19.77
N ALA A 509 -1.19 24.35 -20.27
CA ALA A 509 -0.22 24.84 -21.24
C ALA A 509 1.21 24.82 -20.68
N ARG A 510 1.40 25.16 -19.39
CA ARG A 510 2.71 25.09 -18.74
C ARG A 510 3.24 23.66 -18.64
N CYS A 511 2.36 22.67 -18.44
CA CYS A 511 2.68 21.25 -18.47
C CYS A 511 2.89 20.70 -19.90
N GLY A 512 2.88 21.56 -20.92
CA GLY A 512 3.15 21.20 -22.32
C GLY A 512 1.97 20.56 -23.04
N VAL A 513 0.74 20.76 -22.57
CA VAL A 513 -0.49 20.36 -23.25
C VAL A 513 -0.84 21.45 -24.28
N ASP A 514 -0.86 21.10 -25.55
CA ASP A 514 -1.25 22.04 -26.61
C ASP A 514 -2.78 22.23 -26.68
N GLU A 515 -3.23 23.22 -27.48
CA GLU A 515 -4.66 23.58 -27.57
C GLU A 515 -5.53 22.44 -28.12
N GLU A 516 -5.04 21.65 -29.08
CA GLU A 516 -5.79 20.52 -29.65
C GLU A 516 -5.94 19.37 -28.62
N ASP A 517 -4.86 18.99 -27.96
CA ASP A 517 -4.87 18.02 -26.88
C ASP A 517 -5.70 18.50 -25.68
N MET A 518 -5.67 19.79 -25.38
CA MET A 518 -6.46 20.40 -24.31
C MET A 518 -7.95 20.25 -24.56
N GLU A 519 -8.41 20.54 -25.76
CA GLU A 519 -9.82 20.38 -26.12
C GLU A 519 -10.24 18.92 -26.14
N VAL A 520 -9.44 18.03 -26.72
CA VAL A 520 -9.79 16.60 -26.86
C VAL A 520 -9.80 15.88 -25.50
N LYS A 521 -8.82 16.15 -24.63
CA LYS A 521 -8.63 15.42 -23.37
C LYS A 521 -9.32 16.09 -22.18
N PHE A 522 -9.41 17.41 -22.16
CA PHE A 522 -9.86 18.19 -21.00
C PHE A 522 -10.99 19.17 -21.32
N GLY A 523 -11.41 19.32 -22.61
CA GLY A 523 -12.43 20.27 -23.03
C GLY A 523 -13.73 20.18 -22.21
N HIS A 524 -14.18 18.95 -21.92
CA HIS A 524 -15.39 18.74 -21.12
C HIS A 524 -15.24 19.25 -19.67
N LEU A 525 -14.06 19.12 -19.06
CA LEU A 525 -13.77 19.65 -17.72
C LEU A 525 -13.68 21.19 -17.78
N ILE A 526 -12.93 21.73 -18.73
CA ILE A 526 -12.78 23.19 -18.90
C ILE A 526 -14.14 23.86 -19.10
N HIS A 527 -15.00 23.33 -19.99
CA HIS A 527 -16.36 23.82 -20.18
C HIS A 527 -17.20 23.69 -18.89
N ALA A 528 -17.03 22.63 -18.12
CA ALA A 528 -17.72 22.52 -16.83
C ALA A 528 -17.27 23.61 -15.84
N LEU A 529 -15.96 23.93 -15.80
CA LEU A 529 -15.44 25.00 -14.95
C LEU A 529 -16.00 26.39 -15.35
N GLU A 530 -16.26 26.63 -16.63
CA GLU A 530 -16.87 27.87 -17.13
C GLU A 530 -18.34 28.03 -16.68
N LEU A 531 -19.00 26.98 -16.22
CA LEU A 531 -20.41 26.97 -15.82
C LEU A 531 -20.62 27.16 -14.31
N GLY A 532 -19.71 27.83 -13.63
CA GLY A 532 -19.85 28.19 -12.22
C GLY A 532 -19.40 27.07 -11.26
N ALA A 533 -18.29 26.45 -11.56
CA ALA A 533 -17.67 25.48 -10.64
C ALA A 533 -17.41 26.08 -9.25
N PRO A 534 -17.84 25.43 -8.16
CA PRO A 534 -17.51 25.89 -6.83
C PRO A 534 -16.02 25.66 -6.51
N PRO A 535 -15.42 26.38 -5.55
CA PRO A 535 -14.18 25.93 -4.93
C PRO A 535 -14.38 24.51 -4.41
N HIS A 536 -13.48 23.59 -4.73
CA HIS A 536 -13.61 22.18 -4.33
C HIS A 536 -12.23 21.56 -4.12
N GLY A 537 -12.20 20.47 -3.36
CA GLY A 537 -11.01 19.72 -3.07
C GLY A 537 -11.33 18.31 -2.61
N GLY A 538 -10.34 17.45 -2.61
CA GLY A 538 -10.55 16.07 -2.25
C GLY A 538 -9.25 15.30 -2.12
N ILE A 539 -9.38 14.00 -1.84
CA ILE A 539 -8.27 13.10 -1.61
C ILE A 539 -8.61 11.71 -2.15
N ALA A 540 -7.61 10.95 -2.54
CA ALA A 540 -7.74 9.55 -2.87
C ALA A 540 -6.87 8.71 -1.92
N ILE A 541 -7.50 7.78 -1.19
CA ILE A 541 -6.80 6.87 -0.29
C ILE A 541 -6.59 5.54 -1.00
N GLY A 542 -5.34 5.08 -1.08
CA GLY A 542 -5.00 3.76 -1.61
C GLY A 542 -5.46 2.67 -0.64
N LEU A 543 -6.67 2.11 -0.85
CA LEU A 543 -7.24 1.12 0.06
C LEU A 543 -6.35 -0.11 0.23
N ASP A 544 -5.76 -0.59 -0.85
CA ASP A 544 -4.86 -1.76 -0.81
C ASP A 544 -3.63 -1.48 0.05
N ARG A 545 -3.03 -0.29 -0.10
CA ARG A 545 -1.85 0.12 0.66
C ARG A 545 -2.19 0.35 2.15
N LEU A 546 -3.29 1.03 2.45
CA LEU A 546 -3.74 1.23 3.82
C LEU A 546 -3.97 -0.10 4.54
N VAL A 547 -4.66 -1.05 3.89
CA VAL A 547 -4.90 -2.38 4.47
C VAL A 547 -3.59 -3.18 4.62
N MET A 548 -2.66 -3.07 3.66
CA MET A 548 -1.32 -3.68 3.75
C MET A 548 -0.59 -3.20 5.02
N LEU A 549 -0.57 -1.89 5.25
CA LEU A 549 0.10 -1.30 6.42
C LEU A 549 -0.57 -1.75 7.71
N LEU A 550 -1.89 -1.66 7.81
CA LEU A 550 -2.66 -2.09 8.99
C LEU A 550 -2.54 -3.59 9.28
N ALA A 551 -2.33 -4.41 8.25
CA ALA A 551 -2.09 -5.85 8.38
C ALA A 551 -0.61 -6.19 8.68
N GLY A 552 0.29 -5.21 8.72
CA GLY A 552 1.73 -5.43 8.89
C GLY A 552 2.38 -6.21 7.74
N LYS A 553 1.85 -6.10 6.52
CA LYS A 553 2.35 -6.80 5.33
C LYS A 553 3.32 -5.95 4.52
N GLN A 554 4.19 -6.62 3.77
CA GLN A 554 5.19 -5.99 2.90
C GLN A 554 4.75 -5.89 1.44
N SER A 555 3.60 -6.48 1.10
CA SER A 555 3.06 -6.47 -0.26
C SER A 555 1.54 -6.35 -0.27
N ILE A 556 1.02 -5.49 -1.16
CA ILE A 556 -0.43 -5.38 -1.37
C ILE A 556 -1.05 -6.67 -1.93
N ARG A 557 -0.25 -7.58 -2.49
CA ARG A 557 -0.71 -8.89 -2.95
C ARG A 557 -1.25 -9.78 -1.82
N ASP A 558 -0.84 -9.54 -0.59
CA ASP A 558 -1.33 -10.28 0.58
C ASP A 558 -2.72 -9.82 1.03
N VAL A 559 -3.16 -8.64 0.63
CA VAL A 559 -4.44 -8.03 1.01
C VAL A 559 -5.43 -7.88 -0.16
N ILE A 560 -5.06 -8.37 -1.34
CA ILE A 560 -5.91 -8.45 -2.54
C ILE A 560 -6.25 -9.91 -2.80
N ALA A 561 -7.54 -10.23 -2.99
CA ALA A 561 -7.98 -11.61 -3.18
C ALA A 561 -7.29 -12.30 -4.38
N PHE A 562 -7.26 -11.64 -5.54
CA PHE A 562 -6.68 -12.16 -6.79
C PHE A 562 -5.75 -11.11 -7.43
N PRO A 563 -4.53 -10.93 -6.90
CA PRO A 563 -3.56 -9.98 -7.44
C PRO A 563 -2.88 -10.52 -8.70
N LYS A 564 -2.17 -9.62 -9.41
CA LYS A 564 -1.23 -9.99 -10.48
C LYS A 564 0.19 -10.18 -9.91
N THR A 565 1.01 -10.98 -10.59
CA THR A 565 2.45 -11.10 -10.31
C THR A 565 3.19 -9.79 -10.62
N SER A 566 4.47 -9.70 -10.27
CA SER A 566 5.34 -8.59 -10.67
C SER A 566 5.47 -8.41 -12.20
N SER A 567 5.18 -9.44 -12.99
CA SER A 567 5.12 -9.40 -14.46
C SER A 567 3.71 -9.12 -15.02
N ALA A 568 2.79 -8.58 -14.20
CA ALA A 568 1.41 -8.27 -14.55
C ALA A 568 0.58 -9.47 -15.05
N SER A 569 0.96 -10.70 -14.69
CA SER A 569 0.27 -11.93 -15.08
C SER A 569 -0.56 -12.51 -13.93
N ASP A 570 -1.59 -13.27 -14.27
CA ASP A 570 -2.37 -14.08 -13.34
C ASP A 570 -2.11 -15.57 -13.59
N PRO A 571 -1.29 -16.22 -12.75
CA PRO A 571 -0.96 -17.64 -12.93
C PRO A 571 -2.15 -18.58 -12.74
N MET A 572 -3.22 -18.16 -12.07
CA MET A 572 -4.41 -18.97 -11.82
C MET A 572 -5.30 -19.05 -13.06
N THR A 573 -5.56 -17.91 -13.71
CA THR A 573 -6.42 -17.85 -14.89
C THR A 573 -5.66 -17.87 -16.21
N GLY A 574 -4.34 -17.65 -16.18
CA GLY A 574 -3.49 -17.53 -17.36
C GLY A 574 -3.61 -16.18 -18.08
N ALA A 575 -4.17 -15.16 -17.44
CA ALA A 575 -4.27 -13.82 -18.02
C ALA A 575 -2.93 -13.05 -17.89
N PRO A 576 -2.54 -12.20 -18.90
CA PRO A 576 -3.21 -12.00 -20.19
C PRO A 576 -3.01 -13.19 -21.14
N ASN A 577 -4.01 -13.43 -22.01
CA ASN A 577 -3.97 -14.55 -22.98
C ASN A 577 -4.23 -14.05 -24.41
N ALA A 578 -3.83 -14.85 -25.39
CA ALA A 578 -4.05 -14.55 -26.79
C ALA A 578 -5.56 -14.53 -27.12
N VAL A 579 -5.95 -13.58 -27.96
CA VAL A 579 -7.29 -13.50 -28.53
C VAL A 579 -7.33 -14.12 -29.92
N THR A 580 -8.49 -14.64 -30.32
CA THR A 580 -8.67 -15.29 -31.63
C THR A 580 -8.70 -14.25 -32.76
N ALA A 581 -8.31 -14.67 -33.98
CA ALA A 581 -8.40 -13.81 -35.16
C ALA A 581 -9.85 -13.32 -35.42
N LYS A 582 -10.87 -14.10 -35.03
CA LYS A 582 -12.27 -13.70 -35.10
C LYS A 582 -12.57 -12.53 -34.18
N GLN A 583 -12.13 -12.58 -32.92
CA GLN A 583 -12.31 -11.49 -31.95
C GLN A 583 -11.60 -10.20 -32.41
N LEU A 584 -10.37 -10.31 -32.94
CA LEU A 584 -9.66 -9.16 -33.50
C LEU A 584 -10.42 -8.53 -34.67
N LYS A 585 -10.93 -9.38 -35.60
CA LYS A 585 -11.72 -8.90 -36.72
C LYS A 585 -13.01 -8.20 -36.30
N GLU A 586 -13.68 -8.68 -35.24
CA GLU A 586 -14.91 -8.07 -34.71
C GLU A 586 -14.68 -6.63 -34.18
N VAL A 587 -13.48 -6.32 -33.73
CA VAL A 587 -13.08 -4.97 -33.29
C VAL A 587 -12.19 -4.23 -34.29
N ALA A 588 -12.12 -4.73 -35.54
CA ALA A 588 -11.34 -4.16 -36.64
C ALA A 588 -9.82 -4.00 -36.33
N LEU A 589 -9.25 -4.94 -35.58
CA LEU A 589 -7.83 -4.98 -35.24
C LEU A 589 -7.12 -6.18 -35.88
N ARG A 590 -5.78 -6.08 -35.92
CA ARG A 590 -4.87 -7.17 -36.25
C ARG A 590 -3.61 -7.07 -35.41
N THR A 591 -2.98 -8.18 -35.09
CA THR A 591 -1.62 -8.20 -34.55
C THR A 591 -0.63 -7.87 -35.68
N LEU A 592 0.46 -7.19 -35.33
CA LEU A 592 1.57 -6.89 -36.24
C LEU A 592 2.43 -8.13 -36.48
#